data_8e91d4d2628548a9e399981fb7e17512
#
_entry.id   8e91d4d2628548a9e399981fb7e17512
#
_cell.length_a   1.000
_cell.length_b   1.000
_cell.length_c   1.000
_cell.angle_alpha   90.00
_cell.angle_beta   90.00
_cell.angle_gamma   90.00
#
_symmetry.space_group_name_H-M   'P 1'
#
loop_
_entity.id
_entity.type
_entity.pdbx_description
1 polymer ?
#
loop_
_entity_poly.entity_id
_entity_poly.type
_entity_poly.pdbx_seq_one_letter_code
_entity_poly.pdbx_strand_id
1 'polypeptide(L)'
;MEKTNIKEICQKAPALLESILNKKTESITGVTKEGEVWKVLVEVLERKAIPDTQDILNTYELKLTGDLEFTGYRRVGMRHRGDMVVEEEAL
;
A
#
# COMPACT_ATOMS: atom_id res chain seq x y z
N MET A 1 12.31 -11.85 -22.73
CA MET A 1 12.46 -11.57 -21.34
C MET A 1 11.43 -10.60 -20.85
N GLU A 2 10.72 -11.07 -19.92
CA GLU A 2 9.65 -10.28 -19.35
C GLU A 2 10.18 -9.27 -18.35
N LYS A 3 9.65 -8.08 -18.45
CA LYS A 3 9.95 -7.11 -17.45
C LYS A 3 8.72 -6.82 -16.66
N THR A 4 8.86 -6.87 -15.36
CA THR A 4 7.80 -6.47 -14.47
C THR A 4 7.58 -4.98 -14.66
N ASN A 5 6.35 -4.58 -14.85
CA ASN A 5 6.05 -3.17 -14.98
C ASN A 5 5.16 -2.72 -13.83
N ILE A 6 5.04 -1.41 -13.69
CA ILE A 6 4.30 -0.82 -12.59
C ILE A 6 2.85 -1.25 -12.59
N LYS A 7 2.26 -1.43 -13.77
CA LYS A 7 0.87 -1.83 -13.84
C LYS A 7 0.64 -3.19 -13.18
N GLU A 8 1.54 -4.14 -13.44
CA GLU A 8 1.42 -5.46 -12.82
C GLU A 8 1.60 -5.37 -11.32
N ILE A 9 2.55 -4.55 -10.88
CA ILE A 9 2.77 -4.34 -9.46
C ILE A 9 1.52 -3.79 -8.80
N CYS A 10 0.91 -2.79 -9.43
CA CYS A 10 -0.27 -2.14 -8.85
C CYS A 10 -1.47 -3.06 -8.81
N GLN A 11 -1.51 -4.08 -9.64
CA GLN A 11 -2.58 -5.05 -9.60
C GLN A 11 -2.31 -6.14 -8.58
N LYS A 12 -1.08 -6.58 -8.50
CA LYS A 12 -0.74 -7.73 -7.66
C LYS A 12 -0.62 -7.38 -6.18
N ALA A 13 -0.01 -6.25 -5.88
CA ALA A 13 0.27 -5.92 -4.49
C ALA A 13 -0.99 -5.78 -3.63
N PRO A 14 -2.01 -5.03 -4.07
CA PRO A 14 -3.22 -4.93 -3.25
C PRO A 14 -3.92 -6.28 -3.09
N ALA A 15 -3.94 -7.09 -4.14
CA ALA A 15 -4.60 -8.38 -4.07
C ALA A 15 -3.91 -9.29 -3.07
N LEU A 16 -2.59 -9.27 -3.06
CA LEU A 16 -1.83 -10.05 -2.09
C LEU A 16 -2.13 -9.59 -0.67
N LEU A 17 -2.13 -8.29 -0.47
CA LEU A 17 -2.34 -7.75 0.86
C LEU A 17 -3.73 -8.07 1.37
N GLU A 18 -4.75 -7.97 0.50
CA GLU A 18 -6.11 -8.31 0.89
C GLU A 18 -6.20 -9.77 1.30
N SER A 19 -5.48 -10.62 0.58
CA SER A 19 -5.49 -12.04 0.88
C SER A 19 -4.84 -12.32 2.23
N ILE A 20 -3.77 -11.61 2.54
CA ILE A 20 -3.03 -11.83 3.79
C ILE A 20 -3.79 -11.26 4.98
N LEU A 21 -4.29 -10.04 4.85
CA LEU A 21 -4.91 -9.34 5.97
C LEU A 21 -6.40 -9.60 6.09
N ASN A 22 -7.02 -10.09 5.02
CA ASN A 22 -8.46 -10.25 4.97
C ASN A 22 -9.16 -8.91 5.22
N LYS A 23 -8.61 -7.86 4.63
CA LYS A 23 -9.15 -6.52 4.74
C LYS A 23 -9.13 -5.87 3.37
N LYS A 24 -9.97 -4.87 3.20
CA LYS A 24 -10.12 -4.22 1.91
C LYS A 24 -9.08 -3.14 1.72
N THR A 25 -8.40 -3.15 0.57
CA THR A 25 -7.46 -2.11 0.26
C THR A 25 -8.18 -0.89 -0.31
N GLU A 26 -7.63 0.28 -0.03
CA GLU A 26 -8.21 1.53 -0.49
C GLU A 26 -7.49 2.08 -1.70
N SER A 27 -6.18 2.21 -1.59
CA SER A 27 -5.42 2.81 -2.67
C SER A 27 -3.94 2.48 -2.51
N ILE A 28 -3.23 2.65 -3.61
CA ILE A 28 -1.78 2.55 -3.61
C ILE A 28 -1.25 3.97 -3.48
N THR A 29 -0.41 4.20 -2.48
CA THR A 29 0.12 5.52 -2.23
C THR A 29 1.56 5.70 -2.68
N GLY A 30 2.23 4.61 -3.05
CA GLY A 30 3.60 4.74 -3.54
C GLY A 30 4.12 3.44 -4.09
N VAL A 31 4.99 3.54 -5.08
CA VAL A 31 5.67 2.39 -5.66
C VAL A 31 7.10 2.82 -5.91
N THR A 32 8.04 2.08 -5.36
CA THR A 32 9.45 2.40 -5.50
C THR A 32 10.22 1.13 -5.79
N LYS A 33 11.18 1.23 -6.69
CA LYS A 33 12.06 0.10 -6.98
C LYS A 33 13.44 0.41 -6.45
N GLU A 34 13.97 -0.51 -5.66
CA GLU A 34 15.32 -0.38 -5.13
C GLU A 34 16.06 -1.65 -5.49
N GLY A 35 17.00 -1.55 -6.42
CA GLY A 35 17.70 -2.72 -6.90
C GLY A 35 16.74 -3.69 -7.53
N GLU A 36 16.69 -4.89 -6.99
CA GLU A 36 15.82 -5.93 -7.50
C GLU A 36 14.50 -6.01 -6.74
N VAL A 37 14.26 -5.09 -5.83
CA VAL A 37 13.11 -5.17 -4.95
C VAL A 37 12.14 -4.03 -5.22
N TRP A 38 10.87 -4.36 -5.32
CA TRP A 38 9.82 -3.37 -5.42
C TRP A 38 9.21 -3.15 -4.03
N LYS A 39 9.03 -1.90 -3.67
CA LYS A 39 8.36 -1.53 -2.44
C LYS A 39 7.07 -0.82 -2.81
N VAL A 40 5.97 -1.33 -2.30
CA VAL A 40 4.65 -0.80 -2.64
C VAL A 40 3.95 -0.37 -1.36
N LEU A 41 3.48 0.85 -1.33
CA LEU A 41 2.73 1.36 -0.20
C LEU A 41 1.25 1.31 -0.52
N VAL A 42 0.49 0.63 0.31
CA VAL A 42 -0.93 0.41 0.09
C VAL A 42 -1.70 0.81 1.33
N GLU A 43 -2.75 1.61 1.15
CA GLU A 43 -3.64 1.95 2.25
C GLU A 43 -4.74 0.93 2.36
N VAL A 44 -5.00 0.51 3.57
CA VAL A 44 -5.99 -0.51 3.87
C VAL A 44 -6.99 0.05 4.87
N LEU A 45 -8.27 -0.21 4.64
CA LEU A 45 -9.30 0.21 5.58
C LEU A 45 -9.24 -0.70 6.79
N GLU A 46 -8.78 -0.14 7.89
CA GLU A 46 -8.65 -0.91 9.12
C GLU A 46 -9.96 -0.94 9.89
N ARG A 47 -10.67 0.18 9.92
CA ARG A 47 -11.87 0.29 10.72
C ARG A 47 -12.79 1.35 10.15
N LYS A 48 -14.02 0.97 9.87
CA LYS A 48 -15.01 1.92 9.42
C LYS A 48 -15.61 2.65 10.63
N ALA A 49 -15.99 3.89 10.40
CA ALA A 49 -16.53 4.72 11.46
C ALA A 49 -17.68 5.57 10.93
N ILE A 50 -18.39 6.19 11.85
CA ILE A 50 -19.44 7.14 11.54
C ILE A 50 -19.13 8.40 12.32
N PRO A 51 -18.90 9.51 11.66
CA PRO A 51 -18.87 9.69 10.19
C PRO A 51 -17.65 9.04 9.59
N ASP A 52 -17.67 8.82 8.28
CA ASP A 52 -16.60 8.09 7.63
C ASP A 52 -15.27 8.85 7.61
N THR A 53 -15.29 10.14 7.91
CA THR A 53 -14.03 10.87 8.05
C THR A 53 -13.19 10.32 9.21
N GLN A 54 -13.80 9.54 10.09
CA GLN A 54 -13.10 8.92 11.21
C GLN A 54 -12.67 7.49 10.90
N ASP A 55 -12.88 7.01 9.69
CA ASP A 55 -12.36 5.71 9.29
C ASP A 55 -10.86 5.67 9.54
N ILE A 56 -10.39 4.54 10.02
CA ILE A 56 -8.96 4.36 10.27
C ILE A 56 -8.35 3.61 9.10
N LEU A 57 -7.33 4.23 8.52
CA LEU A 57 -6.60 3.67 7.39
C LEU A 57 -5.18 3.39 7.82
N ASN A 58 -4.70 2.19 7.53
CA ASN A 58 -3.31 1.83 7.79
C ASN A 58 -2.57 1.77 6.47
N THR A 59 -1.34 2.23 6.47
CA THR A 59 -0.47 2.11 5.30
C THR A 59 0.48 0.96 5.53
N TYR A 60 0.52 0.05 4.57
CA TYR A 60 1.43 -1.09 4.61
C TYR A 60 2.43 -0.98 3.49
N GLU A 61 3.64 -1.41 3.78
CA GLU A 61 4.68 -1.51 2.77
C GLU A 61 4.86 -2.99 2.44
N LEU A 62 4.70 -3.31 1.16
CA LEU A 62 4.95 -4.66 0.67
C LEU A 62 6.25 -4.68 -0.10
N LYS A 63 6.97 -5.79 0.02
CA LYS A 63 8.18 -5.98 -0.75
C LYS A 63 7.99 -7.15 -1.68
N LEU A 64 8.31 -6.91 -2.95
CA LEU A 64 8.18 -7.93 -3.98
C LEU A 64 9.48 -7.98 -4.77
N THR A 65 9.87 -9.18 -5.17
CA THR A 65 11.04 -9.32 -6.01
C THR A 65 10.73 -8.87 -7.42
N GLY A 66 11.74 -8.83 -8.27
CA GLY A 66 11.53 -8.52 -9.68
C GLY A 66 10.60 -9.49 -10.36
N ASP A 67 10.49 -10.70 -9.84
CA ASP A 67 9.58 -11.72 -10.37
C ASP A 67 8.23 -11.69 -9.68
N LEU A 68 7.96 -10.65 -8.92
CA LEU A 68 6.70 -10.45 -8.21
C LEU A 68 6.47 -11.48 -7.11
N GLU A 69 7.54 -12.00 -6.55
CA GLU A 69 7.41 -12.88 -5.40
C GLU A 69 7.36 -12.04 -4.13
N PHE A 70 6.38 -12.33 -3.31
CA PHE A 70 6.18 -11.63 -2.06
C PHE A 70 7.27 -12.00 -1.08
N THR A 71 7.94 -11.01 -0.49
CA THR A 71 8.99 -11.27 0.47
C THR A 71 8.68 -10.75 1.87
N GLY A 72 7.66 -9.90 2.00
CA GLY A 72 7.28 -9.44 3.32
C GLY A 72 6.47 -8.17 3.25
N TYR A 73 5.90 -7.82 4.40
CA TYR A 73 5.14 -6.59 4.51
C TYR A 73 5.21 -6.10 5.95
N ARG A 74 4.90 -4.81 6.13
CA ARG A 74 4.81 -4.25 7.46
C ARG A 74 3.96 -3.00 7.43
N ARG A 75 3.36 -2.67 8.56
CA ARG A 75 2.61 -1.44 8.68
C ARG A 75 3.59 -0.28 8.92
N VAL A 76 3.45 0.77 8.15
CA VAL A 76 4.35 1.92 8.27
C VAL A 76 3.63 3.19 8.66
N GLY A 77 2.31 3.18 8.70
CA GLY A 77 1.59 4.39 9.10
C GLY A 77 0.13 4.14 9.32
N MET A 78 -0.52 5.14 9.89
CA MET A 78 -1.95 5.10 10.17
C MET A 78 -2.48 6.53 10.12
N ARG A 79 -3.71 6.68 9.65
CA ARG A 79 -4.36 7.98 9.68
C ARG A 79 -5.87 7.79 9.69
N HIS A 80 -6.59 8.83 10.08
CA HIS A 80 -8.04 8.87 9.89
C HIS A 80 -8.31 9.38 8.49
N ARG A 81 -9.39 8.93 7.89
CA ARG A 81 -9.69 9.29 6.50
C ARG A 81 -9.78 10.80 6.31
N GLY A 82 -10.33 11.50 7.29
CA GLY A 82 -10.51 12.94 7.16
C GLY A 82 -9.27 13.77 7.45
N ASP A 83 -8.16 13.13 7.82
CA ASP A 83 -6.94 13.87 8.12
C ASP A 83 -6.39 14.49 6.85
N MET A 84 -5.90 15.72 6.99
CA MET A 84 -5.21 16.34 5.89
C MET A 84 -3.82 15.76 5.78
N VAL A 85 -3.43 15.48 4.55
CA VAL A 85 -2.08 15.03 4.30
C VAL A 85 -1.26 16.24 3.95
N VAL A 86 -0.25 16.50 4.76
CA VAL A 86 0.64 17.63 4.53
C VAL A 86 1.94 17.10 3.96
N GLU A 87 2.27 17.53 2.75
CA GLU A 87 3.49 17.10 2.11
C GLU A 87 4.61 18.01 2.55
N GLU A 88 5.61 17.43 3.16
CA GLU A 88 6.74 18.21 3.63
C GLU A 88 7.41 18.94 2.50
N GLU A 89 7.55 18.28 1.42
CA GLU A 89 8.27 18.84 0.27
C GLU A 89 7.46 19.94 -0.38
N ALA A 90 6.22 20.06 -0.02
CA ALA A 90 5.41 21.14 -0.57
C ALA A 90 5.82 22.49 0.00
N LEU A 91 6.63 22.44 0.99
CA LEU A 91 7.07 23.66 1.65
C LEU A 91 8.20 24.34 0.91
#